data_f57e270f6a07761b6f7fcf10075cf752
#
_entry.id   f57e270f6a07761b6f7fcf10075cf752
#
_cell.length_a   1.000
_cell.length_b   1.000
_cell.length_c   1.000
_cell.angle_alpha   90.00
_cell.angle_beta   90.00
_cell.angle_gamma   90.00
#
_symmetry.space_group_name_H-M   'P 1'
#
loop_
_entity.id
_entity.type
_entity.pdbx_description
1 polymer ?
#
loop_
_entity_poly.entity_id
_entity_poly.type
_entity_poly.pdbx_seq_one_letter_code
_entity_poly.pdbx_strand_id
1 'polypeptide(L)'
;MDVYFIRILDGQGDYDYDLETPFLEKDDTIKTLKMFESMLYVNSSPVTYYQWFNMLIDIVNTDSPVEPEILFASLKSKDDEAHPKEKLKYDELNYEDVDRYWFWRLDFQIWLKRKELFLVGDDATPQNNDIRRAIDVAEKYVFKRNRSIEHIAPQTPLQEDTLKLEKEDRNCFGNLVMISSEQNSALSNSIYQEKRARVESFLDSSRSGSIESLKMLHAFTFNKSWSLEAIKEHGDTMYKILLQSYD
;
A
#
# COMPACT_ATOMS: atom_id res chain seq x y z
N MET A 1 1.62 -12.41 9.76
CA MET A 1 1.09 -13.50 10.57
C MET A 1 0.70 -12.89 11.88
N ASP A 2 -0.56 -12.68 12.08
CA ASP A 2 -0.98 -12.37 13.43
C ASP A 2 -0.54 -13.54 14.32
N VAL A 3 0.04 -13.27 15.47
CA VAL A 3 0.21 -14.29 16.49
C VAL A 3 -1.18 -14.56 17.04
N TYR A 4 -1.98 -15.29 16.27
CA TYR A 4 -3.30 -15.71 16.67
C TYR A 4 -3.20 -17.10 17.29
N PHE A 5 -3.81 -17.27 18.46
CA PHE A 5 -4.14 -18.59 18.91
C PHE A 5 -5.40 -19.05 18.14
N ILE A 6 -5.26 -20.12 17.38
CA ILE A 6 -6.45 -20.80 16.83
C ILE A 6 -7.19 -21.41 18.01
N ARG A 7 -8.29 -20.78 18.41
CA ARG A 7 -9.24 -21.42 19.31
C ARG A 7 -10.16 -22.28 18.48
N ILE A 8 -10.00 -23.59 18.56
CA ILE A 8 -10.99 -24.54 18.04
C ILE A 8 -12.19 -24.44 18.97
N LEU A 9 -13.24 -23.73 18.52
CA LEU A 9 -14.51 -23.73 19.22
C LEU A 9 -15.17 -25.09 19.06
N ASP A 10 -15.57 -25.63 20.19
CA ASP A 10 -15.98 -26.99 20.46
C ASP A 10 -17.26 -27.40 19.71
N GLY A 11 -17.22 -28.48 18.96
CA GLY A 11 -18.25 -29.52 19.05
C GLY A 11 -19.39 -29.53 18.03
N GLN A 12 -19.47 -28.68 16.98
CA GLN A 12 -20.53 -28.81 15.95
C GLN A 12 -20.14 -28.51 14.51
N GLY A 13 -18.98 -28.93 14.06
CA GLY A 13 -18.70 -29.08 12.64
C GLY A 13 -18.52 -27.82 11.76
N ASP A 14 -18.81 -26.64 12.26
CA ASP A 14 -18.46 -25.37 11.64
C ASP A 14 -17.13 -24.89 12.24
N TYR A 15 -16.09 -24.88 11.39
CA TYR A 15 -14.79 -24.33 11.75
C TYR A 15 -14.87 -22.81 11.72
N ASP A 16 -15.41 -22.20 12.77
CA ASP A 16 -15.29 -20.77 13.00
C ASP A 16 -13.92 -20.53 13.63
N TYR A 17 -12.99 -20.02 12.83
CA TYR A 17 -11.67 -19.63 13.30
C TYR A 17 -11.78 -18.25 13.93
N ASP A 18 -12.07 -18.20 15.21
CA ASP A 18 -11.96 -16.97 15.98
C ASP A 18 -10.48 -16.73 16.27
N LEU A 19 -9.90 -15.78 15.56
CA LEU A 19 -8.51 -15.39 15.69
C LEU A 19 -8.39 -14.42 16.85
N GLU A 20 -8.28 -14.95 18.07
CA GLU A 20 -7.99 -14.13 19.25
C GLU A 20 -6.52 -13.68 19.22
N THR A 21 -6.29 -12.37 19.18
CA THR A 21 -4.97 -11.82 19.43
C THR A 21 -4.74 -11.76 20.95
N PRO A 22 -3.52 -12.09 21.44
CA PRO A 22 -3.18 -11.95 22.84
C PRO A 22 -3.14 -10.47 23.29
N PHE A 23 -3.30 -9.54 22.37
CA PHE A 23 -3.24 -8.11 22.60
C PHE A 23 -4.65 -7.52 22.64
N LEU A 24 -4.86 -6.50 23.45
CA LEU A 24 -6.11 -5.75 23.49
C LEU A 24 -6.36 -5.05 22.14
N GLU A 25 -7.51 -5.30 21.52
CA GLU A 25 -7.84 -4.95 20.12
C GLU A 25 -7.87 -3.44 19.76
N LYS A 26 -7.60 -2.55 20.69
CA LYS A 26 -7.79 -1.10 20.51
C LYS A 26 -6.51 -0.30 20.41
N ASP A 27 -5.36 -0.93 20.31
CA ASP A 27 -4.09 -0.24 20.22
C ASP A 27 -3.73 0.01 18.75
N ASP A 28 -3.45 1.27 18.40
CA ASP A 28 -2.96 1.65 17.07
C ASP A 28 -1.65 0.92 16.70
N THR A 29 -0.86 0.52 17.69
CA THR A 29 0.37 -0.26 17.50
C THR A 29 0.07 -1.65 16.96
N ILE A 30 -0.94 -2.33 17.53
CA ILE A 30 -1.37 -3.66 17.06
C ILE A 30 -1.87 -3.57 15.62
N LYS A 31 -2.67 -2.54 15.32
CA LYS A 31 -3.15 -2.31 13.96
C LYS A 31 -2.00 -2.05 12.99
N THR A 32 -0.99 -1.32 13.43
CA THR A 32 0.22 -1.05 12.64
C THR A 32 1.03 -2.33 12.42
N LEU A 33 1.22 -3.14 13.46
CA LEU A 33 1.88 -4.44 13.37
C LEU A 33 1.17 -5.36 12.36
N LYS A 34 -0.16 -5.53 12.49
CA LYS A 34 -0.98 -6.35 11.58
C LYS A 34 -0.85 -5.90 10.12
N MET A 35 -0.87 -4.59 9.90
CA MET A 35 -0.74 -4.02 8.57
C MET A 35 0.66 -4.27 7.97
N PHE A 36 1.69 -4.13 8.80
CA PHE A 36 3.07 -4.40 8.39
C PHE A 36 3.29 -5.89 8.07
N GLU A 37 2.81 -6.78 8.92
CA GLU A 37 2.82 -8.23 8.67
C GLU A 37 2.09 -8.60 7.38
N SER A 38 0.94 -7.96 7.12
CA SER A 38 0.18 -8.17 5.88
C SER A 38 0.99 -7.75 4.65
N MET A 39 1.72 -6.63 4.72
CA MET A 39 2.65 -6.20 3.67
C MET A 39 3.75 -7.24 3.44
N LEU A 40 4.40 -7.70 4.49
CA LEU A 40 5.46 -8.71 4.40
C LEU A 40 4.93 -10.03 3.82
N TYR A 41 3.73 -10.45 4.24
CA TYR A 41 3.11 -11.68 3.75
C TYR A 41 2.82 -11.65 2.24
N VAL A 42 2.27 -10.57 1.71
CA VAL A 42 1.94 -10.47 0.28
C VAL A 42 3.18 -10.38 -0.60
N ASN A 43 4.27 -9.80 -0.08
CA ASN A 43 5.55 -9.70 -0.76
C ASN A 43 6.34 -11.02 -0.72
N SER A 44 6.23 -11.77 0.38
CA SER A 44 7.10 -12.90 0.66
C SER A 44 6.85 -14.10 -0.25
N SER A 45 7.93 -14.78 -0.63
CA SER A 45 7.87 -16.17 -1.05
C SER A 45 7.55 -17.06 0.16
N PRO A 46 7.07 -18.31 -0.04
CA PRO A 46 6.87 -19.23 1.08
C PRO A 46 8.11 -19.40 1.96
N VAL A 47 9.30 -19.47 1.36
CA VAL A 47 10.56 -19.63 2.10
C VAL A 47 10.86 -18.41 2.95
N THR A 48 10.73 -17.21 2.39
CA THR A 48 10.94 -15.95 3.12
C THR A 48 9.93 -15.81 4.25
N TYR A 49 8.68 -16.19 4.02
CA TYR A 49 7.64 -16.19 5.03
C TYR A 49 7.98 -17.07 6.22
N TYR A 50 8.51 -18.29 6.02
CA TYR A 50 8.95 -19.16 7.11
C TYR A 50 10.12 -18.56 7.92
N GLN A 51 11.00 -17.82 7.28
CA GLN A 51 12.10 -17.13 7.99
C GLN A 51 11.55 -16.04 8.93
N TRP A 52 10.62 -15.22 8.46
CA TRP A 52 9.92 -14.23 9.30
C TRP A 52 9.19 -14.90 10.46
N PHE A 53 8.52 -16.00 10.19
CA PHE A 53 7.76 -16.75 11.18
C PHE A 53 8.66 -17.34 12.28
N ASN A 54 9.75 -17.96 11.93
CA ASN A 54 10.69 -18.51 12.91
C ASN A 54 11.25 -17.40 13.81
N MET A 55 11.60 -16.25 13.25
CA MET A 55 12.04 -15.11 14.04
C MET A 55 10.97 -14.65 15.04
N LEU A 56 9.70 -14.59 14.63
CA LEU A 56 8.61 -14.23 15.53
C LEU A 56 8.42 -15.27 16.63
N ILE A 57 8.53 -16.56 16.32
CA ILE A 57 8.49 -17.64 17.31
C ILE A 57 9.62 -17.47 18.33
N ASP A 58 10.84 -17.19 17.89
CA ASP A 58 11.98 -17.00 18.78
C ASP A 58 11.78 -15.81 19.72
N ILE A 59 11.18 -14.72 19.23
CA ILE A 59 10.87 -13.54 20.07
C ILE A 59 9.77 -13.86 21.09
N VAL A 60 8.71 -14.58 20.68
CA VAL A 60 7.54 -14.85 21.53
C VAL A 60 7.83 -16.00 22.51
N ASN A 61 8.76 -16.87 22.21
CA ASN A 61 9.11 -18.03 23.04
C ASN A 61 9.96 -17.66 24.27
N THR A 62 9.90 -16.41 24.70
CA THR A 62 10.53 -15.92 25.92
C THR A 62 9.54 -15.99 27.07
N ASP A 63 10.03 -16.18 28.31
CA ASP A 63 9.19 -16.25 29.52
C ASP A 63 8.53 -14.90 29.90
N SER A 64 8.71 -13.87 29.09
CA SER A 64 8.19 -12.53 29.33
C SER A 64 7.13 -12.17 28.30
N PRO A 65 6.06 -11.44 28.66
CA PRO A 65 5.12 -10.87 27.71
C PRO A 65 5.87 -10.00 26.69
N VAL A 66 5.54 -10.19 25.42
CA VAL A 66 6.16 -9.41 24.33
C VAL A 66 5.22 -8.30 23.91
N GLU A 67 5.71 -7.06 24.01
CA GLU A 67 4.94 -5.89 23.58
C GLU A 67 4.89 -5.79 22.05
N PRO A 68 3.76 -5.36 21.46
CA PRO A 68 3.60 -5.22 20.02
C PRO A 68 4.67 -4.34 19.36
N GLU A 69 5.15 -3.32 20.08
CA GLU A 69 6.22 -2.41 19.64
C GLU A 69 7.53 -3.16 19.40
N ILE A 70 7.85 -4.12 20.24
CA ILE A 70 9.07 -4.94 20.12
C ILE A 70 8.98 -5.81 18.88
N LEU A 71 7.81 -6.43 18.66
CA LEU A 71 7.56 -7.24 17.46
C LEU A 71 7.65 -6.39 16.19
N PHE A 72 7.00 -5.22 16.18
CA PHE A 72 7.04 -4.31 15.05
C PHE A 72 8.47 -3.84 14.76
N ALA A 73 9.22 -3.39 15.78
CA ALA A 73 10.61 -2.95 15.64
C ALA A 73 11.51 -4.05 15.08
N SER A 74 11.33 -5.29 15.56
CA SER A 74 12.11 -6.44 15.12
C SER A 74 11.80 -6.79 13.65
N LEU A 75 10.52 -6.81 13.26
CA LEU A 75 10.11 -7.04 11.87
C LEU A 75 10.62 -5.93 10.96
N LYS A 76 10.49 -4.65 11.38
CA LYS A 76 10.99 -3.51 10.61
C LYS A 76 12.51 -3.59 10.42
N SER A 77 13.27 -3.92 11.47
CA SER A 77 14.71 -4.08 11.37
C SER A 77 15.12 -5.15 10.36
N LYS A 78 14.42 -6.28 10.34
CA LYS A 78 14.67 -7.35 9.37
C LYS A 78 14.28 -6.96 7.95
N ASP A 79 13.20 -6.23 7.79
CA ASP A 79 12.78 -5.71 6.49
C ASP A 79 13.82 -4.69 5.96
N ASP A 80 14.32 -3.81 6.81
CA ASP A 80 15.37 -2.84 6.48
C ASP A 80 16.72 -3.52 6.13
N GLU A 81 17.06 -4.63 6.80
CA GLU A 81 18.23 -5.45 6.44
C GLU A 81 18.07 -6.11 5.05
N ALA A 82 16.87 -6.60 4.73
CA ALA A 82 16.59 -7.24 3.45
C ALA A 82 16.51 -6.22 2.31
N HIS A 83 15.96 -5.06 2.59
CA HIS A 83 15.75 -3.95 1.65
C HIS A 83 16.39 -2.66 2.17
N PRO A 84 17.74 -2.59 2.24
CA PRO A 84 18.42 -1.45 2.80
C PRO A 84 18.23 -0.19 1.95
N LYS A 85 18.32 0.98 2.62
CA LYS A 85 18.08 2.31 2.02
C LYS A 85 18.93 2.55 0.76
N GLU A 86 20.12 1.98 0.71
CA GLU A 86 21.07 2.11 -0.41
C GLU A 86 20.59 1.42 -1.69
N LYS A 87 19.65 0.48 -1.57
CA LYS A 87 18.98 -0.16 -2.73
C LYS A 87 17.81 0.65 -3.26
N LEU A 88 17.33 1.65 -2.52
CA LEU A 88 16.28 2.54 -2.96
C LEU A 88 16.86 3.68 -3.79
N LYS A 89 16.96 3.49 -5.10
CA LYS A 89 17.46 4.49 -6.04
C LYS A 89 16.34 4.97 -6.95
N TYR A 90 16.22 6.28 -7.10
CA TYR A 90 15.12 6.89 -7.87
C TYR A 90 15.13 6.47 -9.34
N ASP A 91 16.30 6.37 -9.95
CA ASP A 91 16.51 5.96 -11.34
C ASP A 91 16.18 4.48 -11.60
N GLU A 92 16.26 3.63 -10.58
CA GLU A 92 15.86 2.22 -10.64
C GLU A 92 14.34 2.03 -10.38
N LEU A 93 13.61 3.07 -9.95
CA LEU A 93 12.15 3.05 -9.78
C LEU A 93 11.41 3.34 -11.10
N ASN A 94 11.74 2.61 -12.14
CA ASN A 94 11.11 2.70 -13.46
C ASN A 94 10.43 1.37 -13.81
N TYR A 95 9.63 1.36 -14.88
CA TYR A 95 8.83 0.20 -15.27
C TYR A 95 9.65 -1.07 -15.55
N GLU A 96 10.86 -0.91 -16.08
CA GLU A 96 11.73 -2.01 -16.46
C GLU A 96 12.46 -2.64 -15.27
N ASP A 97 12.89 -1.80 -14.32
CA ASP A 97 13.86 -2.19 -13.28
C ASP A 97 13.25 -2.28 -11.86
N VAL A 98 12.09 -1.65 -11.64
CA VAL A 98 11.54 -1.50 -10.28
C VAL A 98 11.29 -2.83 -9.60
N ASP A 99 11.87 -3.02 -8.41
CA ASP A 99 11.43 -4.07 -7.51
C ASP A 99 10.03 -3.73 -6.99
N ARG A 100 9.10 -4.67 -7.19
CA ARG A 100 7.70 -4.53 -6.76
C ARG A 100 7.54 -4.32 -5.27
N TYR A 101 8.51 -4.74 -4.47
CA TYR A 101 8.55 -4.50 -3.03
C TYR A 101 8.35 -3.03 -2.67
N TRP A 102 8.92 -2.09 -3.43
CA TRP A 102 8.81 -0.66 -3.15
C TRP A 102 7.39 -0.12 -3.24
N PHE A 103 6.52 -0.74 -4.04
CA PHE A 103 5.10 -0.36 -4.07
C PHE A 103 4.37 -0.77 -2.79
N TRP A 104 4.61 -1.98 -2.26
CA TRP A 104 3.99 -2.41 -1.01
C TRP A 104 4.51 -1.61 0.18
N ARG A 105 5.82 -1.38 0.26
CA ARG A 105 6.41 -0.55 1.31
C ARG A 105 5.87 0.88 1.25
N LEU A 106 5.72 1.46 0.07
CA LEU A 106 5.12 2.77 -0.13
C LEU A 106 3.66 2.80 0.33
N ASP A 107 2.84 1.85 -0.11
CA ASP A 107 1.44 1.78 0.29
C ASP A 107 1.30 1.62 1.82
N PHE A 108 2.20 0.86 2.47
CA PHE A 108 2.25 0.81 3.94
C PHE A 108 2.56 2.19 4.55
N GLN A 109 3.52 2.92 4.03
CA GLN A 109 3.87 4.25 4.54
C GLN A 109 2.73 5.26 4.33
N ILE A 110 2.06 5.22 3.18
CA ILE A 110 0.90 6.07 2.92
C ILE A 110 -0.23 5.70 3.90
N TRP A 111 -0.47 4.42 4.15
CA TRP A 111 -1.45 3.97 5.13
C TRP A 111 -1.11 4.44 6.54
N LEU A 112 0.15 4.31 6.96
CA LEU A 112 0.62 4.72 8.29
C LEU A 112 0.44 6.22 8.51
N LYS A 113 0.83 7.03 7.53
CA LYS A 113 0.76 8.51 7.56
C LYS A 113 -0.49 9.08 6.88
N ARG A 114 -1.54 8.27 6.65
CA ARG A 114 -2.71 8.68 5.85
C ARG A 114 -3.37 9.97 6.31
N LYS A 115 -3.48 10.19 7.61
CA LYS A 115 -4.05 11.43 8.14
C LYS A 115 -3.16 12.63 7.81
N GLU A 116 -1.86 12.51 7.97
CA GLU A 116 -0.89 13.56 7.65
C GLU A 116 -0.82 13.86 6.15
N LEU A 117 -0.73 12.79 5.33
CA LEU A 117 -0.53 12.92 3.88
C LEU A 117 -1.80 13.41 3.14
N PHE A 118 -2.99 13.13 3.66
CA PHE A 118 -4.24 13.55 3.03
C PHE A 118 -4.83 14.82 3.66
N LEU A 119 -4.52 15.16 4.92
CA LEU A 119 -4.95 16.40 5.57
C LEU A 119 -4.03 17.57 5.19
N VAL A 120 -4.16 18.09 3.99
CA VAL A 120 -3.45 19.31 3.55
C VAL A 120 -4.45 20.45 3.48
N GLY A 121 -4.47 21.36 4.48
CA GLY A 121 -5.23 22.60 4.46
C GLY A 121 -6.38 22.68 5.46
N ASP A 122 -7.00 23.86 5.52
CA ASP A 122 -8.01 24.27 6.50
C ASP A 122 -9.33 23.48 6.36
N ASP A 123 -9.83 22.94 7.45
CA ASP A 123 -10.82 21.86 7.58
C ASP A 123 -12.26 22.14 7.06
N ALA A 124 -12.51 23.27 6.42
CA ALA A 124 -13.89 23.74 6.20
C ALA A 124 -14.38 23.84 4.75
N THR A 125 -13.61 23.38 3.75
CA THR A 125 -14.01 23.52 2.34
C THR A 125 -14.65 22.25 1.74
N PRO A 126 -15.50 22.33 0.69
CA PRO A 126 -16.08 21.16 0.02
C PRO A 126 -15.05 20.16 -0.54
N GLN A 127 -13.84 20.62 -0.85
CA GLN A 127 -12.70 19.75 -1.20
C GLN A 127 -12.32 18.77 -0.09
N ASN A 128 -12.68 19.07 1.16
CA ASN A 128 -12.45 18.22 2.32
C ASN A 128 -13.29 16.93 2.34
N ASN A 129 -14.42 16.88 1.64
CA ASN A 129 -15.22 15.64 1.58
C ASN A 129 -14.49 14.55 0.82
N ASP A 130 -13.84 14.86 -0.30
CA ASP A 130 -13.07 13.89 -1.08
C ASP A 130 -11.82 13.43 -0.31
N ILE A 131 -11.17 14.34 0.39
CA ILE A 131 -10.04 14.05 1.26
C ILE A 131 -10.46 13.15 2.43
N ARG A 132 -11.57 13.45 3.11
CA ARG A 132 -12.09 12.60 4.20
C ARG A 132 -12.46 11.22 3.69
N ARG A 133 -13.12 11.12 2.55
CA ARG A 133 -13.42 9.85 1.88
C ARG A 133 -12.15 9.08 1.56
N ALA A 134 -11.10 9.74 1.05
CA ALA A 134 -9.82 9.10 0.78
C ALA A 134 -9.17 8.54 2.05
N ILE A 135 -9.22 9.28 3.18
CA ILE A 135 -8.73 8.80 4.47
C ILE A 135 -9.54 7.57 4.94
N ASP A 136 -10.87 7.64 4.88
CA ASP A 136 -11.76 6.55 5.29
C ASP A 136 -11.52 5.28 4.46
N VAL A 137 -11.27 5.45 3.15
CA VAL A 137 -10.93 4.35 2.24
C VAL A 137 -9.53 3.81 2.53
N ALA A 138 -8.56 4.69 2.78
CA ALA A 138 -7.22 4.28 3.16
C ALA A 138 -7.20 3.51 4.50
N GLU A 139 -8.06 3.84 5.46
CA GLU A 139 -8.21 3.09 6.72
C GLU A 139 -8.69 1.65 6.51
N LYS A 140 -9.48 1.42 5.47
CA LYS A 140 -10.03 0.11 5.09
C LYS A 140 -9.14 -0.63 4.07
N TYR A 141 -7.97 -0.10 3.78
CA TYR A 141 -7.03 -0.72 2.85
C TYR A 141 -6.60 -2.10 3.36
N VAL A 142 -6.48 -3.04 2.42
CA VAL A 142 -6.03 -4.41 2.69
C VAL A 142 -4.98 -4.76 1.65
N PHE A 143 -3.83 -5.23 2.11
CA PHE A 143 -2.79 -5.72 1.24
C PHE A 143 -3.24 -6.96 0.47
N LYS A 144 -2.96 -6.96 -0.83
CA LYS A 144 -3.23 -8.07 -1.75
C LYS A 144 -1.93 -8.43 -2.48
N ARG A 145 -1.84 -9.65 -3.00
CA ARG A 145 -0.72 -10.09 -3.84
C ARG A 145 -0.83 -9.51 -5.25
N ASN A 146 -0.99 -8.20 -5.33
CA ASN A 146 -0.98 -7.46 -6.58
C ASN A 146 0.41 -7.49 -7.19
N ARG A 147 0.50 -7.77 -8.49
CA ARG A 147 1.80 -7.88 -9.19
C ARG A 147 1.80 -7.23 -10.56
N SER A 148 0.71 -6.59 -10.94
CA SER A 148 0.59 -5.90 -12.22
C SER A 148 0.95 -4.43 -12.03
N ILE A 149 1.95 -3.97 -12.77
CA ILE A 149 2.29 -2.54 -12.80
C ILE A 149 1.44 -1.90 -13.87
N GLU A 150 0.70 -0.88 -13.47
CA GLU A 150 -0.21 -0.09 -14.29
C GLU A 150 0.33 1.33 -14.46
N HIS A 151 0.17 1.88 -15.67
CA HIS A 151 0.49 3.26 -15.99
C HIS A 151 -0.74 4.14 -15.78
N ILE A 152 -0.67 5.14 -14.92
CA ILE A 152 -1.75 6.12 -14.72
C ILE A 152 -2.04 6.86 -16.03
N ALA A 153 -1.03 7.45 -16.69
CA ALA A 153 -1.11 7.82 -18.08
C ALA A 153 -0.81 6.60 -18.95
N PRO A 154 -1.72 6.16 -19.82
CA PRO A 154 -1.60 4.90 -20.53
C PRO A 154 -0.40 4.86 -21.50
N GLN A 155 0.14 3.66 -21.75
CA GLN A 155 1.22 3.46 -22.70
C GLN A 155 0.80 3.74 -24.15
N THR A 156 -0.41 3.35 -24.48
CA THR A 156 -0.99 3.52 -25.83
C THR A 156 -2.38 4.12 -25.67
N PRO A 157 -2.49 5.47 -25.64
CA PRO A 157 -3.78 6.11 -25.50
C PRO A 157 -4.73 5.75 -26.63
N LEU A 158 -6.00 5.49 -26.29
CA LEU A 158 -7.06 5.22 -27.28
C LEU A 158 -7.55 6.48 -27.98
N GLN A 159 -7.28 7.67 -27.43
CA GLN A 159 -7.72 8.96 -27.96
C GLN A 159 -6.52 9.78 -28.41
N GLU A 160 -6.64 10.47 -29.56
CA GLU A 160 -5.56 11.26 -30.14
C GLU A 160 -5.17 12.50 -29.33
N ASP A 161 -6.10 13.06 -28.53
CA ASP A 161 -5.89 14.27 -27.72
C ASP A 161 -5.28 13.99 -26.33
N THR A 162 -4.67 12.83 -26.13
CA THR A 162 -4.06 12.49 -24.85
C THR A 162 -2.62 12.96 -24.75
N LEU A 163 -2.16 13.14 -23.52
CA LEU A 163 -0.80 13.48 -23.17
C LEU A 163 0.18 12.50 -23.84
N LYS A 164 0.98 13.00 -24.78
CA LYS A 164 2.07 12.23 -25.38
C LYS A 164 3.30 12.35 -24.49
N LEU A 165 3.69 11.25 -23.90
CA LEU A 165 4.87 11.17 -23.03
C LEU A 165 5.99 10.41 -23.76
N GLU A 166 7.21 10.88 -23.64
CA GLU A 166 8.38 10.09 -23.98
C GLU A 166 8.46 8.85 -23.11
N LYS A 167 9.21 7.83 -23.54
CA LYS A 167 9.25 6.53 -22.85
C LYS A 167 9.71 6.69 -21.40
N GLU A 168 10.72 7.50 -21.16
CA GLU A 168 11.31 7.74 -19.85
C GLU A 168 10.29 8.37 -18.88
N ASP A 169 9.59 9.40 -19.31
CA ASP A 169 8.57 10.09 -18.53
C ASP A 169 7.33 9.20 -18.27
N ARG A 170 6.95 8.41 -19.26
CA ARG A 170 5.84 7.46 -19.14
C ARG A 170 6.15 6.34 -18.17
N ASN A 171 7.37 5.81 -18.19
CA ASN A 171 7.81 4.67 -17.40
C ASN A 171 8.41 5.06 -16.04
N CYS A 172 8.42 6.35 -15.69
CA CYS A 172 8.94 6.81 -14.40
C CYS A 172 8.00 6.46 -13.22
N PHE A 173 8.57 6.39 -12.02
CA PHE A 173 7.86 6.00 -10.80
C PHE A 173 6.58 6.79 -10.55
N GLY A 174 6.59 8.10 -10.86
CA GLY A 174 5.42 8.96 -10.68
C GLY A 174 4.17 8.48 -11.42
N ASN A 175 4.35 7.83 -12.58
CA ASN A 175 3.27 7.34 -13.43
C ASN A 175 2.88 5.87 -13.17
N LEU A 176 3.58 5.17 -12.28
CA LEU A 176 3.40 3.73 -12.05
C LEU A 176 2.66 3.46 -10.74
N VAL A 177 1.75 2.49 -10.76
CA VAL A 177 1.09 1.94 -9.57
C VAL A 177 1.04 0.42 -9.68
N MET A 178 0.92 -0.27 -8.54
CA MET A 178 0.80 -1.72 -8.53
C MET A 178 -0.60 -2.13 -8.12
N ILE A 179 -1.27 -2.90 -8.97
CA ILE A 179 -2.65 -3.37 -8.81
C ILE A 179 -2.78 -4.83 -9.23
N SER A 180 -3.96 -5.40 -9.08
CA SER A 180 -4.25 -6.74 -9.62
C SER A 180 -4.29 -6.74 -11.15
N SER A 181 -4.08 -7.90 -11.75
CA SER A 181 -4.23 -8.07 -13.20
C SER A 181 -5.68 -7.83 -13.66
N GLU A 182 -6.65 -8.11 -12.80
CA GLU A 182 -8.07 -7.84 -13.06
C GLU A 182 -8.33 -6.34 -13.15
N GLN A 183 -7.89 -5.57 -12.16
CA GLN A 183 -8.05 -4.11 -12.18
C GLN A 183 -7.25 -3.48 -13.31
N ASN A 184 -6.03 -3.95 -13.57
CA ASN A 184 -5.21 -3.50 -14.69
C ASN A 184 -5.93 -3.71 -16.04
N SER A 185 -6.52 -4.89 -16.25
CA SER A 185 -7.31 -5.17 -17.45
C SER A 185 -8.56 -4.29 -17.55
N ALA A 186 -9.22 -4.01 -16.41
CA ALA A 186 -10.39 -3.14 -16.38
C ALA A 186 -10.06 -1.68 -16.66
N LEU A 187 -8.92 -1.17 -16.19
CA LEU A 187 -8.45 0.19 -16.48
C LEU A 187 -7.91 0.32 -17.91
N SER A 188 -7.24 -0.73 -18.41
CA SER A 188 -6.74 -0.82 -19.78
C SER A 188 -6.01 0.47 -20.24
N ASN A 189 -6.13 0.83 -21.50
CA ASN A 189 -5.57 2.05 -22.09
C ASN A 189 -6.48 3.28 -21.95
N SER A 190 -7.41 3.25 -20.95
CA SER A 190 -8.27 4.39 -20.65
C SER A 190 -7.45 5.62 -20.29
N ILE A 191 -7.94 6.79 -20.64
CA ILE A 191 -7.33 8.07 -20.27
C ILE A 191 -7.45 8.32 -18.76
N TYR A 192 -6.63 9.23 -18.26
CA TYR A 192 -6.57 9.56 -16.83
C TYR A 192 -7.94 9.84 -16.20
N GLN A 193 -8.77 10.65 -16.86
CA GLN A 193 -10.09 11.04 -16.36
C GLN A 193 -11.03 9.84 -16.19
N GLU A 194 -10.99 8.89 -17.11
CA GLU A 194 -11.81 7.67 -17.04
C GLU A 194 -11.32 6.75 -15.90
N LYS A 195 -9.99 6.59 -15.76
CA LYS A 195 -9.39 5.83 -14.66
C LYS A 195 -9.73 6.45 -13.32
N ARG A 196 -9.62 7.79 -13.22
CA ARG A 196 -9.98 8.55 -12.04
C ARG A 196 -11.45 8.35 -11.67
N ALA A 197 -12.37 8.51 -12.60
CA ALA A 197 -13.80 8.32 -12.36
C ALA A 197 -14.13 6.90 -11.88
N ARG A 198 -13.45 5.87 -12.40
CA ARG A 198 -13.61 4.49 -11.94
C ARG A 198 -13.12 4.32 -10.49
N VAL A 199 -11.97 4.88 -10.15
CA VAL A 199 -11.43 4.81 -8.78
C VAL A 199 -12.31 5.62 -7.82
N GLU A 200 -12.80 6.79 -8.22
CA GLU A 200 -13.74 7.59 -7.43
C GLU A 200 -15.03 6.81 -7.11
N SER A 201 -15.52 5.97 -8.02
CA SER A 201 -16.68 5.11 -7.74
C SER A 201 -16.41 4.10 -6.61
N PHE A 202 -15.18 3.74 -6.34
CA PHE A 202 -14.80 2.88 -5.22
C PHE A 202 -14.75 3.63 -3.88
N LEU A 203 -14.58 4.96 -3.89
CA LEU A 203 -14.62 5.78 -2.69
C LEU A 203 -16.01 5.77 -2.03
N ASP A 204 -17.05 5.58 -2.81
CA ASP A 204 -18.44 5.46 -2.30
C ASP A 204 -18.74 4.04 -1.78
N SER A 205 -17.86 3.07 -2.03
CA SER A 205 -18.06 1.70 -1.57
C SER A 205 -17.65 1.56 -0.10
N SER A 206 -18.56 1.05 0.73
CA SER A 206 -18.25 0.70 2.11
C SER A 206 -17.37 -0.57 2.23
N ARG A 207 -16.94 -1.16 1.10
CA ARG A 207 -16.22 -2.42 1.06
C ARG A 207 -14.75 -2.22 1.42
N SER A 208 -14.28 -2.98 2.40
CA SER A 208 -12.85 -3.07 2.70
C SER A 208 -12.07 -3.59 1.49
N GLY A 209 -10.90 -3.01 1.22
CA GLY A 209 -10.02 -3.45 0.14
C GLY A 209 -10.55 -3.13 -1.28
N SER A 210 -11.47 -2.17 -1.43
CA SER A 210 -11.94 -1.70 -2.74
C SER A 210 -10.83 -0.98 -3.53
N ILE A 211 -9.92 -0.30 -2.83
CA ILE A 211 -8.72 0.31 -3.40
C ILE A 211 -7.56 -0.67 -3.32
N GLU A 212 -6.84 -0.84 -4.41
CA GLU A 212 -5.73 -1.79 -4.53
C GLU A 212 -4.35 -1.14 -4.44
N SER A 213 -4.24 0.20 -4.54
CA SER A 213 -3.02 0.96 -4.33
C SER A 213 -3.34 2.31 -3.69
N LEU A 214 -2.69 2.61 -2.56
CA LEU A 214 -2.80 3.91 -1.90
C LEU A 214 -2.02 4.98 -2.65
N LYS A 215 -0.96 4.61 -3.36
CA LYS A 215 -0.27 5.50 -4.30
C LYS A 215 -1.22 5.99 -5.38
N MET A 216 -2.04 5.10 -5.96
CA MET A 216 -3.06 5.46 -6.95
C MET A 216 -4.14 6.35 -6.35
N LEU A 217 -4.61 6.02 -5.15
CA LEU A 217 -5.59 6.83 -4.41
C LEU A 217 -5.07 8.26 -4.22
N HIS A 218 -3.83 8.41 -3.79
CA HIS A 218 -3.18 9.72 -3.61
C HIS A 218 -3.13 10.50 -4.95
N ALA A 219 -2.69 9.86 -6.03
CA ALA A 219 -2.62 10.51 -7.35
C ALA A 219 -3.99 11.08 -7.76
N PHE A 220 -5.06 10.31 -7.64
CA PHE A 220 -6.40 10.72 -8.05
C PHE A 220 -7.09 11.70 -7.10
N THR A 221 -6.73 11.69 -5.81
CA THR A 221 -7.26 12.65 -4.83
C THR A 221 -6.72 14.05 -5.07
N PHE A 222 -5.43 14.19 -5.34
CA PHE A 222 -4.77 15.50 -5.41
C PHE A 222 -4.67 16.08 -6.82
N ASN A 223 -4.80 15.26 -7.85
CA ASN A 223 -4.63 15.73 -9.23
C ASN A 223 -5.97 15.65 -10.01
N LYS A 224 -6.45 16.77 -10.49
CA LYS A 224 -7.62 16.83 -11.41
C LYS A 224 -7.25 16.51 -12.84
N SER A 225 -6.00 16.75 -13.22
CA SER A 225 -5.40 16.43 -14.51
C SER A 225 -4.04 15.78 -14.31
N TRP A 226 -3.59 15.01 -15.28
CA TRP A 226 -2.35 14.25 -15.20
C TRP A 226 -1.39 14.73 -16.28
N SER A 227 -0.61 15.75 -15.97
CA SER A 227 0.41 16.34 -16.82
C SER A 227 1.79 15.73 -16.51
N LEU A 228 2.77 16.00 -17.34
CA LEU A 228 4.16 15.62 -17.08
C LEU A 228 4.67 16.21 -15.75
N GLU A 229 4.29 17.44 -15.45
CA GLU A 229 4.64 18.09 -14.19
C GLU A 229 4.01 17.35 -13.00
N ALA A 230 2.70 17.07 -13.04
CA ALA A 230 2.02 16.30 -12.01
C ALA A 230 2.62 14.90 -11.81
N ILE A 231 3.05 14.24 -12.88
CA ILE A 231 3.74 12.95 -12.82
C ILE A 231 5.06 13.08 -12.05
N LYS A 232 5.88 14.09 -12.37
CA LYS A 232 7.17 14.33 -11.72
C LYS A 232 6.99 14.68 -10.24
N GLU A 233 6.12 15.62 -9.91
CA GLU A 233 5.82 16.01 -8.53
C GLU A 233 5.29 14.84 -7.70
N HIS A 234 4.41 14.01 -8.30
CA HIS A 234 3.92 12.82 -7.64
C HIS A 234 5.05 11.80 -7.39
N GLY A 235 5.92 11.58 -8.38
CA GLY A 235 7.09 10.72 -8.25
C GLY A 235 8.01 11.14 -7.12
N ASP A 236 8.35 12.42 -7.07
CA ASP A 236 9.21 13.00 -6.04
C ASP A 236 8.58 12.90 -4.65
N THR A 237 7.27 13.13 -4.56
CA THR A 237 6.52 13.00 -3.29
C THR A 237 6.54 11.56 -2.80
N MET A 238 6.25 10.58 -3.66
CA MET A 238 6.25 9.16 -3.32
C MET A 238 7.64 8.65 -2.94
N TYR A 239 8.67 9.13 -3.62
CA TYR A 239 10.05 8.79 -3.28
C TYR A 239 10.48 9.35 -1.91
N LYS A 240 10.10 10.60 -1.60
CA LYS A 240 10.33 11.18 -0.27
C LYS A 240 9.67 10.37 0.84
N ILE A 241 8.44 9.91 0.63
CA ILE A 241 7.73 9.05 1.59
C ILE A 241 8.50 7.74 1.80
N LEU A 242 9.00 7.12 0.72
CA LEU A 242 9.83 5.92 0.82
C LEU A 242 11.13 6.17 1.59
N LEU A 243 11.83 7.26 1.31
CA LEU A 243 13.07 7.61 2.03
C LEU A 243 12.82 7.79 3.54
N GLN A 244 11.71 8.43 3.91
CA GLN A 244 11.30 8.61 5.31
C GLN A 244 10.88 7.31 6.01
N SER A 245 10.72 6.21 5.29
CA SER A 245 10.39 4.91 5.89
C SER A 245 11.56 4.29 6.67
N TYR A 246 12.75 4.84 6.51
CA TYR A 246 13.97 4.40 7.21
C TYR A 246 14.28 5.25 8.44
N ASP A 247 13.59 6.35 8.64
CA ASP A 247 13.71 7.22 9.81
C ASP A 247 12.81 6.68 10.95
#